data_fe2baf1f85e9aa46857b491a19a26488
#
_entry.id   fe2baf1f85e9aa46857b491a19a26488
#
_cell.length_a   1.000
_cell.length_b   1.000
_cell.length_c   1.000
_cell.angle_alpha   90.00
_cell.angle_beta   90.00
_cell.angle_gamma   90.00
#
_symmetry.space_group_name_H-M   'P 1'
#
loop_
_entity.id
_entity.type
_entity.pdbx_description
1 polymer ?
#
loop_
_entity_poly.entity_id
_entity_poly.type
_entity_poly.pdbx_seq_one_letter_code
_entity_poly.pdbx_strand_id
1 'polypeptide(L)'
;MKPIAAPHPRLHDARVASSPVFQHPLAFLLGVEGVALMRAFAGEHDEAFTRDRIAEVRALLDDVDRWGPGSTLHPLTPAEAYDGWAPSYDGPNTAFEYEEPAILPLLDALPPGVAVDAACGTGRHARHLAAHGHEVHGFDLSPGMLAVARQHLPDAHLEVADVAALPMPDSSADLVVNALALAHVEDLAPVFAEAARVLRPGGHLVVSDTRGLFLGSGRYPLVMETVDGRVGYLPTWRHGIGEYVRSALAHGFEIAALEQPERAPMDDGDWDPPEFPAPGDPVDFWALMSFAPVATGAAYLGTAAVVVWDFRLR
;
A
#
# COMPACT_ATOMS: atom_id res chain seq x y z
N MET A 1 -20.93 19.09 33.37
CA MET A 1 -20.37 18.65 32.11
C MET A 1 -18.91 19.10 32.07
N LYS A 2 -17.94 18.15 32.03
CA LYS A 2 -16.54 18.50 31.79
C LYS A 2 -16.41 18.92 30.29
N PRO A 3 -15.66 19.96 29.98
CA PRO A 3 -15.43 20.33 28.58
C PRO A 3 -14.75 19.16 27.86
N ILE A 4 -15.26 18.83 26.67
CA ILE A 4 -14.64 17.86 25.76
C ILE A 4 -13.24 18.41 25.46
N ALA A 5 -12.20 17.63 25.75
CA ALA A 5 -10.83 17.99 25.44
C ALA A 5 -10.73 18.39 23.95
N ALA A 6 -9.92 19.41 23.65
CA ALA A 6 -9.65 19.80 22.29
C ALA A 6 -9.20 18.57 21.48
N PRO A 7 -9.63 18.43 20.21
CA PRO A 7 -9.22 17.31 19.40
C PRO A 7 -7.69 17.28 19.38
N HIS A 8 -7.14 16.08 19.66
CA HIS A 8 -5.70 15.84 19.49
C HIS A 8 -5.27 16.35 18.10
N PRO A 9 -4.09 16.97 17.98
CA PRO A 9 -3.57 17.34 16.68
C PRO A 9 -3.68 16.12 15.78
N ARG A 10 -4.27 16.29 14.61
CA ARG A 10 -4.48 15.21 13.66
C ARG A 10 -3.11 14.60 13.38
N LEU A 11 -3.01 13.27 13.43
CA LEU A 11 -1.81 12.50 13.07
C LEU A 11 -1.33 12.77 11.62
N HIS A 12 -1.97 13.65 10.91
CA HIS A 12 -1.74 14.12 9.55
C HIS A 12 -1.08 15.52 9.51
N ASP A 13 -0.11 15.79 10.37
CA ASP A 13 0.70 17.00 10.20
C ASP A 13 1.82 16.69 9.18
N ALA A 14 1.86 17.42 8.06
CA ALA A 14 2.89 17.28 7.01
C ALA A 14 4.32 17.30 7.55
N ARG A 15 4.54 17.94 8.72
CA ARG A 15 5.82 17.90 9.44
C ARG A 15 6.21 16.51 9.92
N VAL A 16 5.25 15.59 10.10
CA VAL A 16 5.52 14.21 10.56
C VAL A 16 5.98 13.35 9.39
N ALA A 17 5.55 13.64 8.16
CA ALA A 17 5.95 12.90 6.96
C ALA A 17 7.43 13.10 6.59
N SER A 18 8.04 14.22 7.01
CA SER A 18 9.43 14.56 6.72
C SER A 18 10.39 14.34 7.90
N SER A 19 9.90 13.78 9.01
CA SER A 19 10.70 13.58 10.21
C SER A 19 11.28 12.17 10.28
N PRO A 20 12.49 11.98 10.81
CA PRO A 20 13.02 10.64 11.07
C PRO A 20 12.07 9.82 11.94
N VAL A 21 11.99 8.52 11.68
CA VAL A 21 11.23 7.56 12.49
C VAL A 21 12.18 6.58 13.15
N PHE A 22 11.90 6.25 14.42
CA PHE A 22 12.61 5.19 15.11
C PHE A 22 11.81 3.89 15.01
N GLN A 23 12.45 2.84 14.51
CA GLN A 23 11.88 1.50 14.43
C GLN A 23 12.66 0.54 15.31
N HIS A 24 11.93 -0.31 16.02
CA HIS A 24 12.51 -1.39 16.80
C HIS A 24 11.79 -2.69 16.43
N PRO A 25 12.51 -3.73 15.93
CA PRO A 25 11.90 -4.99 15.49
C PRO A 25 10.99 -5.61 16.55
N LEU A 26 11.45 -5.64 17.80
CA LEU A 26 10.67 -6.18 18.92
C LEU A 26 9.34 -5.45 19.13
N ALA A 27 9.27 -4.14 18.87
CA ALA A 27 8.02 -3.38 19.00
C ALA A 27 6.96 -3.86 17.98
N PHE A 28 7.38 -4.22 16.76
CA PHE A 28 6.50 -4.81 15.76
C PHE A 28 6.02 -6.20 16.19
N LEU A 29 6.94 -7.08 16.60
CA LEU A 29 6.63 -8.45 17.01
C LEU A 29 5.67 -8.48 18.21
N LEU A 30 5.93 -7.69 19.23
CA LEU A 30 5.03 -7.55 20.38
C LEU A 30 3.66 -6.97 19.98
N GLY A 31 3.64 -6.07 18.98
CA GLY A 31 2.41 -5.53 18.43
C GLY A 31 1.55 -6.59 17.77
N VAL A 32 2.13 -7.45 16.94
CA VAL A 32 1.43 -8.55 16.26
C VAL A 32 0.93 -9.58 17.26
N GLU A 33 1.75 -10.00 18.23
CA GLU A 33 1.36 -10.87 19.35
C GLU A 33 0.21 -10.25 20.15
N GLY A 34 0.26 -8.94 20.39
CA GLY A 34 -0.81 -8.21 21.09
C GLY A 34 -2.14 -8.25 20.34
N VAL A 35 -2.13 -8.14 19.01
CA VAL A 35 -3.35 -8.27 18.20
C VAL A 35 -3.89 -9.70 18.25
N ALA A 36 -3.04 -10.71 18.10
CA ALA A 36 -3.42 -12.11 18.21
C ALA A 36 -4.05 -12.42 19.58
N LEU A 37 -3.46 -11.90 20.67
CA LEU A 37 -4.01 -12.02 22.02
C LEU A 37 -5.35 -11.28 22.20
N MET A 38 -5.55 -10.12 21.58
CA MET A 38 -6.85 -9.43 21.62
C MET A 38 -7.93 -10.24 20.91
N ARG A 39 -7.62 -10.90 19.81
CA ARG A 39 -8.55 -11.81 19.11
C ARG A 39 -8.87 -13.04 19.95
N ALA A 40 -7.86 -13.63 20.61
CA ALA A 40 -8.08 -14.72 21.57
C ALA A 40 -8.99 -14.28 22.74
N PHE A 41 -8.77 -13.07 23.29
CA PHE A 41 -9.63 -12.49 24.31
C PHE A 41 -11.07 -12.29 23.82
N ALA A 42 -11.26 -11.98 22.53
CA ALA A 42 -12.59 -11.88 21.91
C ALA A 42 -13.26 -13.24 21.67
N GLY A 43 -12.58 -14.36 21.95
CA GLY A 43 -13.10 -15.72 21.78
C GLY A 43 -12.86 -16.34 20.41
N GLU A 44 -12.00 -15.75 19.59
CA GLU A 44 -11.67 -16.30 18.27
C GLU A 44 -10.67 -17.48 18.34
N HIS A 45 -10.00 -17.67 19.47
CA HIS A 45 -9.02 -18.72 19.72
C HIS A 45 -9.22 -19.35 21.11
N ASP A 46 -8.70 -20.55 21.30
CA ASP A 46 -8.82 -21.34 22.51
C ASP A 46 -7.79 -20.97 23.62
N GLU A 47 -7.86 -21.68 24.74
CA GLU A 47 -6.96 -21.50 25.88
C GLU A 47 -5.51 -21.87 25.54
N ALA A 48 -5.30 -22.93 24.74
CA ALA A 48 -3.96 -23.37 24.36
C ALA A 48 -3.25 -22.30 23.55
N PHE A 49 -3.90 -21.83 22.50
CA PHE A 49 -3.40 -20.70 21.68
C PHE A 49 -3.05 -19.49 22.53
N THR A 50 -3.94 -19.10 23.46
CA THR A 50 -3.71 -17.94 24.33
C THR A 50 -2.47 -18.11 25.19
N ARG A 51 -2.28 -19.30 25.78
CA ARG A 51 -1.09 -19.61 26.60
C ARG A 51 0.20 -19.59 25.79
N ASP A 52 0.16 -20.14 24.57
CA ASP A 52 1.31 -20.19 23.67
C ASP A 52 1.72 -18.76 23.24
N ARG A 53 0.74 -17.88 22.93
CA ARG A 53 1.06 -16.47 22.59
C ARG A 53 1.67 -15.72 23.79
N ILE A 54 1.19 -15.96 25.02
CA ILE A 54 1.80 -15.39 26.24
C ILE A 54 3.23 -15.92 26.45
N ALA A 55 3.47 -17.19 26.16
CA ALA A 55 4.81 -17.77 26.25
C ALA A 55 5.77 -17.15 25.22
N GLU A 56 5.29 -16.95 23.97
CA GLU A 56 6.05 -16.32 22.89
C GLU A 56 6.43 -14.88 23.24
N VAL A 57 5.51 -14.09 23.77
CA VAL A 57 5.79 -12.72 24.26
C VAL A 57 6.90 -12.73 25.32
N ARG A 58 6.92 -13.72 26.22
CA ARG A 58 8.02 -13.84 27.20
C ARG A 58 9.35 -14.18 26.53
N ALA A 59 9.35 -15.13 25.59
CA ALA A 59 10.55 -15.52 24.85
C ALA A 59 11.13 -14.33 24.08
N LEU A 60 10.29 -13.53 23.42
CA LEU A 60 10.71 -12.31 22.72
C LEU A 60 11.35 -11.28 23.66
N LEU A 61 10.84 -11.14 24.88
CA LEU A 61 11.35 -10.21 25.88
C LEU A 61 12.63 -10.74 26.57
N ASP A 62 12.74 -12.06 26.75
CA ASP A 62 13.92 -12.69 27.35
C ASP A 62 15.14 -12.64 26.39
N ASP A 63 14.92 -12.54 25.08
CA ASP A 63 15.98 -12.47 24.04
C ASP A 63 16.04 -11.07 23.39
N VAL A 64 15.90 -10.00 24.17
CA VAL A 64 15.83 -8.62 23.66
C VAL A 64 17.10 -8.22 22.88
N ASP A 65 18.27 -8.72 23.27
CA ASP A 65 19.55 -8.39 22.63
C ASP A 65 19.63 -8.89 21.17
N ARG A 66 18.90 -9.96 20.83
CA ARG A 66 18.78 -10.47 19.46
C ARG A 66 18.23 -9.43 18.50
N TRP A 67 17.31 -8.61 18.96
CA TRP A 67 16.59 -7.63 18.13
C TRP A 67 17.36 -6.31 17.95
N GLY A 68 18.50 -6.18 18.63
CA GLY A 68 19.34 -4.99 18.56
C GLY A 68 18.71 -3.72 19.15
N PRO A 69 19.39 -2.58 18.98
CA PRO A 69 18.97 -1.31 19.58
C PRO A 69 17.84 -0.60 18.79
N GLY A 70 17.38 -1.15 17.68
CA GLY A 70 16.52 -0.45 16.73
C GLY A 70 17.29 0.52 15.83
N SER A 71 16.59 1.12 14.88
CA SER A 71 17.16 1.98 13.84
C SER A 71 16.39 3.27 13.69
N THR A 72 17.08 4.36 13.38
CA THR A 72 16.47 5.63 12.98
C THR A 72 16.55 5.77 11.48
N LEU A 73 15.39 5.84 10.84
CA LEU A 73 15.25 5.95 9.39
C LEU A 73 14.88 7.37 8.99
N HIS A 74 15.44 7.84 7.89
CA HIS A 74 15.11 9.11 7.26
C HIS A 74 14.13 8.90 6.10
N PRO A 75 13.24 9.88 5.84
CA PRO A 75 12.29 9.75 4.75
C PRO A 75 12.97 9.79 3.39
N LEU A 76 12.44 9.00 2.46
CA LEU A 76 12.74 9.00 1.03
C LEU A 76 11.58 9.62 0.28
N THR A 77 11.85 10.20 -0.87
CA THR A 77 10.80 10.54 -1.84
C THR A 77 10.32 9.27 -2.54
N PRO A 78 9.08 9.25 -3.08
CA PRO A 78 8.61 8.11 -3.88
C PRO A 78 9.55 7.77 -5.03
N ALA A 79 10.05 8.77 -5.77
CA ALA A 79 10.98 8.53 -6.87
C ALA A 79 12.27 7.84 -6.42
N GLU A 80 12.92 8.32 -5.34
CA GLU A 80 14.15 7.68 -4.82
C GLU A 80 13.92 6.22 -4.41
N ALA A 81 12.82 5.95 -3.71
CA ALA A 81 12.48 4.62 -3.22
C ALA A 81 12.17 3.66 -4.37
N TYR A 82 11.33 4.08 -5.30
CA TYR A 82 10.91 3.24 -6.42
C TYR A 82 11.98 3.09 -7.51
N ASP A 83 12.86 4.07 -7.71
CA ASP A 83 14.04 3.90 -8.58
C ASP A 83 14.95 2.76 -8.08
N GLY A 84 15.15 2.66 -6.76
CA GLY A 84 15.89 1.56 -6.14
C GLY A 84 15.21 0.20 -6.32
N TRP A 85 13.89 0.16 -6.22
CA TRP A 85 13.12 -1.07 -6.31
C TRP A 85 12.82 -1.53 -7.74
N ALA A 86 12.86 -0.65 -8.73
CA ALA A 86 12.45 -0.93 -10.10
C ALA A 86 13.05 -2.22 -10.72
N PRO A 87 14.33 -2.58 -10.49
CA PRO A 87 14.90 -3.79 -11.07
C PRO A 87 14.26 -5.10 -10.60
N SER A 88 13.65 -5.13 -9.41
CA SER A 88 13.07 -6.33 -8.80
C SER A 88 11.57 -6.22 -8.53
N TYR A 89 10.93 -5.11 -8.90
CA TYR A 89 9.53 -4.80 -8.58
C TYR A 89 8.53 -5.85 -9.09
N ASP A 90 8.75 -6.39 -10.28
CA ASP A 90 7.90 -7.42 -10.90
C ASP A 90 8.13 -8.83 -10.34
N GLY A 91 8.94 -8.98 -9.29
CA GLY A 91 9.11 -10.23 -8.56
C GLY A 91 7.86 -10.63 -7.77
N PRO A 92 7.90 -11.78 -7.07
CA PRO A 92 6.79 -12.22 -6.22
C PRO A 92 6.34 -11.12 -5.24
N ASN A 93 5.05 -10.79 -5.27
CA ASN A 93 4.47 -9.73 -4.45
C ASN A 93 3.04 -10.10 -4.03
N THR A 94 2.86 -10.40 -2.75
CA THR A 94 1.57 -10.80 -2.19
C THR A 94 0.47 -9.76 -2.41
N ALA A 95 0.81 -8.45 -2.51
CA ALA A 95 -0.19 -7.43 -2.80
C ALA A 95 -0.81 -7.63 -4.20
N PHE A 96 -0.01 -8.05 -5.19
CA PHE A 96 -0.50 -8.34 -6.54
C PHE A 96 -1.43 -9.56 -6.56
N GLU A 97 -1.10 -10.60 -5.77
CA GLU A 97 -1.90 -11.82 -5.68
C GLU A 97 -3.33 -11.56 -5.18
N TYR A 98 -3.51 -10.56 -4.31
CA TYR A 98 -4.83 -10.13 -3.84
C TYR A 98 -5.48 -9.10 -4.75
N GLU A 99 -4.69 -8.23 -5.37
CA GLU A 99 -5.19 -7.11 -6.15
C GLU A 99 -5.66 -7.53 -7.53
N GLU A 100 -4.87 -8.30 -8.27
CA GLU A 100 -5.18 -8.67 -9.66
C GLU A 100 -6.53 -9.40 -9.82
N PRO A 101 -6.86 -10.40 -9.00
CA PRO A 101 -8.17 -11.05 -9.10
C PRO A 101 -9.36 -10.13 -8.85
N ALA A 102 -9.15 -9.01 -8.16
CA ALA A 102 -10.21 -8.04 -7.84
C ALA A 102 -10.30 -6.89 -8.85
N ILE A 103 -9.15 -6.39 -9.34
CA ILE A 103 -9.12 -5.23 -10.24
C ILE A 103 -9.31 -5.60 -11.70
N LEU A 104 -8.71 -6.70 -12.18
CA LEU A 104 -8.74 -7.07 -13.59
C LEU A 104 -10.16 -7.30 -14.12
N PRO A 105 -11.09 -7.98 -13.41
CA PRO A 105 -12.46 -8.10 -13.86
C PRO A 105 -13.20 -6.75 -14.03
N LEU A 106 -12.85 -5.74 -13.22
CA LEU A 106 -13.43 -4.40 -13.37
C LEU A 106 -12.89 -3.72 -14.63
N LEU A 107 -11.58 -3.84 -14.89
CA LEU A 107 -10.95 -3.29 -16.10
C LEU A 107 -11.50 -3.96 -17.37
N ASP A 108 -11.63 -5.30 -17.37
CA ASP A 108 -12.09 -6.09 -18.51
C ASP A 108 -13.57 -5.83 -18.86
N ALA A 109 -14.35 -5.36 -17.90
CA ALA A 109 -15.75 -4.99 -18.13
C ALA A 109 -15.92 -3.66 -18.88
N LEU A 110 -14.85 -2.84 -18.96
CA LEU A 110 -14.90 -1.52 -19.59
C LEU A 110 -14.57 -1.62 -21.09
N PRO A 111 -15.27 -0.86 -21.96
CA PRO A 111 -14.97 -0.88 -23.39
C PRO A 111 -13.60 -0.23 -23.66
N PRO A 112 -12.88 -0.67 -24.70
CA PRO A 112 -11.64 -0.04 -25.12
C PRO A 112 -11.83 1.46 -25.43
N GLY A 113 -10.85 2.27 -24.99
CA GLY A 113 -10.84 3.72 -25.14
C GLY A 113 -9.47 4.28 -24.76
N VAL A 114 -9.41 5.58 -24.47
CA VAL A 114 -8.18 6.22 -23.94
C VAL A 114 -8.09 5.91 -22.46
N ALA A 115 -7.03 5.18 -22.08
CA ALA A 115 -6.77 4.80 -20.68
C ALA A 115 -5.51 5.49 -20.16
N VAL A 116 -5.60 6.04 -18.97
CA VAL A 116 -4.48 6.62 -18.22
C VAL A 116 -4.13 5.69 -17.08
N ASP A 117 -2.89 5.17 -17.04
CA ASP A 117 -2.34 4.45 -15.90
C ASP A 117 -1.52 5.46 -15.07
N ALA A 118 -2.13 6.00 -14.03
CA ALA A 118 -1.57 7.04 -13.17
C ALA A 118 -0.82 6.39 -12.00
N ALA A 119 0.49 6.58 -11.92
CA ALA A 119 1.48 5.81 -11.17
C ALA A 119 1.62 4.39 -11.75
N CYS A 120 1.97 4.31 -13.03
CA CYS A 120 1.99 3.05 -13.77
C CYS A 120 3.13 2.08 -13.37
N GLY A 121 4.12 2.55 -12.62
CA GLY A 121 5.29 1.76 -12.24
C GLY A 121 5.98 1.12 -13.44
N THR A 122 6.18 -0.19 -13.39
CA THR A 122 6.76 -1.01 -14.48
C THR A 122 5.77 -1.29 -15.62
N GLY A 123 4.56 -0.73 -15.57
CA GLY A 123 3.54 -0.86 -16.62
C GLY A 123 2.67 -2.12 -16.48
N ARG A 124 2.48 -2.67 -15.30
CA ARG A 124 1.71 -3.91 -15.08
C ARG A 124 0.27 -3.79 -15.60
N HIS A 125 -0.47 -2.77 -15.17
CA HIS A 125 -1.83 -2.52 -15.67
C HIS A 125 -1.85 -1.90 -17.07
N ALA A 126 -0.89 -1.04 -17.39
CA ALA A 126 -0.72 -0.48 -18.73
C ALA A 126 -0.61 -1.58 -19.81
N ARG A 127 0.16 -2.66 -19.55
CA ARG A 127 0.26 -3.82 -20.45
C ARG A 127 -1.07 -4.55 -20.60
N HIS A 128 -1.78 -4.75 -19.52
CA HIS A 128 -3.09 -5.40 -19.52
C HIS A 128 -4.09 -4.60 -20.36
N LEU A 129 -4.17 -3.29 -20.13
CA LEU A 129 -5.04 -2.38 -20.89
C LEU A 129 -4.72 -2.33 -22.37
N ALA A 130 -3.42 -2.25 -22.73
CA ALA A 130 -2.97 -2.27 -24.11
C ALA A 130 -3.35 -3.59 -24.82
N ALA A 131 -3.20 -4.73 -24.14
CA ALA A 131 -3.61 -6.05 -24.66
C ALA A 131 -5.13 -6.15 -24.89
N HIS A 132 -5.93 -5.36 -24.16
CA HIS A 132 -7.40 -5.29 -24.30
C HIS A 132 -7.86 -4.17 -25.26
N GLY A 133 -6.93 -3.53 -25.99
CA GLY A 133 -7.22 -2.60 -27.08
C GLY A 133 -7.39 -1.15 -26.64
N HIS A 134 -7.00 -0.79 -25.43
CA HIS A 134 -6.97 0.62 -25.00
C HIS A 134 -5.77 1.35 -25.61
N GLU A 135 -5.95 2.65 -25.89
CA GLU A 135 -4.87 3.59 -26.10
C GLU A 135 -4.32 4.02 -24.74
N VAL A 136 -3.08 3.63 -24.40
CA VAL A 136 -2.55 3.75 -23.04
C VAL A 136 -1.55 4.89 -22.91
N HIS A 137 -1.79 5.74 -21.89
CA HIS A 137 -0.87 6.76 -21.39
C HIS A 137 -0.47 6.39 -19.97
N GLY A 138 0.83 6.16 -19.73
CA GLY A 138 1.36 5.80 -18.41
C GLY A 138 2.18 6.93 -17.81
N PHE A 139 1.92 7.23 -16.55
CA PHE A 139 2.61 8.28 -15.81
C PHE A 139 3.12 7.74 -14.48
N ASP A 140 4.36 8.09 -14.13
CA ASP A 140 4.96 7.72 -12.85
C ASP A 140 5.98 8.77 -12.42
N LEU A 141 6.22 8.91 -11.11
CA LEU A 141 7.26 9.81 -10.58
C LEU A 141 8.67 9.22 -10.70
N SER A 142 8.81 7.90 -10.84
CA SER A 142 10.08 7.20 -10.90
C SER A 142 10.56 7.01 -12.35
N PRO A 143 11.66 7.65 -12.77
CA PRO A 143 12.28 7.37 -14.05
C PRO A 143 12.74 5.91 -14.19
N GLY A 144 13.16 5.28 -13.07
CA GLY A 144 13.57 3.88 -13.04
C GLY A 144 12.42 2.94 -13.37
N MET A 145 11.26 3.14 -12.78
CA MET A 145 10.04 2.40 -13.11
C MET A 145 9.66 2.55 -14.58
N LEU A 146 9.63 3.78 -15.07
CA LEU A 146 9.34 4.04 -16.50
C LEU A 146 10.36 3.44 -17.46
N ALA A 147 11.62 3.31 -17.04
CA ALA A 147 12.64 2.64 -17.86
C ALA A 147 12.33 1.15 -18.04
N VAL A 148 11.79 0.49 -17.01
CA VAL A 148 11.30 -0.90 -17.12
C VAL A 148 10.01 -0.95 -17.95
N ALA A 149 9.05 -0.06 -17.69
CA ALA A 149 7.79 0.00 -18.44
C ALA A 149 8.01 0.14 -19.95
N ARG A 150 8.96 0.98 -20.38
CA ARG A 150 9.30 1.17 -21.81
C ARG A 150 9.82 -0.10 -22.50
N GLN A 151 10.42 -1.02 -21.75
CA GLN A 151 10.87 -2.30 -22.33
C GLN A 151 9.67 -3.19 -22.67
N HIS A 152 8.60 -3.08 -21.91
CA HIS A 152 7.38 -3.88 -22.07
C HIS A 152 6.37 -3.22 -23.01
N LEU A 153 6.39 -1.89 -23.09
CA LEU A 153 5.40 -1.07 -23.81
C LEU A 153 6.12 -0.03 -24.70
N PRO A 154 6.85 -0.45 -25.73
CA PRO A 154 7.65 0.47 -26.55
C PRO A 154 6.82 1.51 -27.31
N ASP A 155 5.55 1.22 -27.58
CA ASP A 155 4.64 2.07 -28.37
C ASP A 155 3.71 2.91 -27.48
N ALA A 156 3.70 2.72 -26.15
CA ALA A 156 2.86 3.49 -25.24
C ALA A 156 3.48 4.87 -24.92
N HIS A 157 2.63 5.85 -24.66
CA HIS A 157 3.09 7.14 -24.14
C HIS A 157 3.41 7.01 -22.66
N LEU A 158 4.70 7.10 -22.31
CA LEU A 158 5.19 6.95 -20.93
C LEU A 158 6.00 8.19 -20.55
N GLU A 159 5.54 8.93 -19.52
CA GLU A 159 6.12 10.20 -19.10
C GLU A 159 6.18 10.34 -17.58
N VAL A 160 7.17 11.10 -17.08
CA VAL A 160 7.28 11.44 -15.66
C VAL A 160 6.23 12.47 -15.30
N ALA A 161 5.30 12.12 -14.41
CA ALA A 161 4.29 13.05 -13.92
C ALA A 161 3.78 12.68 -12.52
N ASP A 162 3.23 13.68 -11.82
CA ASP A 162 2.50 13.52 -10.57
C ASP A 162 1.04 13.14 -10.86
N VAL A 163 0.50 12.18 -10.11
CA VAL A 163 -0.91 11.74 -10.21
C VAL A 163 -1.92 12.88 -9.94
N ALA A 164 -1.49 13.92 -9.25
CA ALA A 164 -2.29 15.12 -9.00
C ALA A 164 -2.12 16.22 -10.07
N ALA A 165 -1.28 16.00 -11.11
CA ALA A 165 -1.01 16.96 -12.19
C ALA A 165 -0.59 16.22 -13.48
N LEU A 166 -1.53 15.51 -14.09
CA LEU A 166 -1.30 14.69 -15.28
C LEU A 166 -1.18 15.58 -16.53
N PRO A 167 -0.18 15.37 -17.42
CA PRO A 167 -0.02 16.14 -18.66
C PRO A 167 -1.03 15.69 -19.74
N MET A 168 -2.30 15.65 -19.38
CA MET A 168 -3.43 15.26 -20.23
C MET A 168 -4.42 16.41 -20.38
N PRO A 169 -5.05 16.57 -21.56
CA PRO A 169 -6.13 17.54 -21.72
C PRO A 169 -7.35 17.20 -20.86
N ASP A 170 -8.18 18.21 -20.59
CA ASP A 170 -9.46 18.01 -19.91
C ASP A 170 -10.36 17.09 -20.75
N SER A 171 -11.11 16.22 -20.09
CA SER A 171 -12.11 15.32 -20.71
C SER A 171 -11.53 14.52 -21.90
N SER A 172 -10.32 14.01 -21.78
CA SER A 172 -9.61 13.30 -22.84
C SER A 172 -9.51 11.79 -22.64
N ALA A 173 -9.73 11.31 -21.41
CA ALA A 173 -9.63 9.89 -21.05
C ALA A 173 -11.01 9.27 -20.78
N ASP A 174 -11.13 7.97 -21.07
CA ASP A 174 -12.32 7.16 -20.78
C ASP A 174 -12.12 6.38 -19.48
N LEU A 175 -10.85 6.09 -19.12
CA LEU A 175 -10.45 5.35 -17.94
C LEU A 175 -9.20 5.97 -17.31
N VAL A 176 -9.21 6.11 -16.00
CA VAL A 176 -8.00 6.34 -15.20
C VAL A 176 -7.83 5.17 -14.24
N VAL A 177 -6.67 4.54 -14.24
CA VAL A 177 -6.28 3.52 -13.27
C VAL A 177 -5.24 4.12 -12.33
N ASN A 178 -5.38 3.88 -11.03
CA ASN A 178 -4.37 4.16 -10.04
C ASN A 178 -4.25 2.97 -9.10
N ALA A 179 -3.20 2.19 -9.26
CA ALA A 179 -3.06 0.89 -8.61
C ALA A 179 -1.92 0.88 -7.60
N LEU A 180 -2.26 0.59 -6.32
CA LEU A 180 -1.34 0.44 -5.18
C LEU A 180 -0.42 1.65 -4.94
N ALA A 181 -0.86 2.86 -5.30
CA ALA A 181 -0.04 4.06 -5.24
C ALA A 181 -0.54 5.13 -4.25
N LEU A 182 -1.86 5.18 -4.00
CA LEU A 182 -2.43 6.26 -3.17
C LEU A 182 -2.00 6.17 -1.70
N ALA A 183 -1.52 5.02 -1.23
CA ALA A 183 -0.86 4.93 0.06
C ALA A 183 0.35 5.89 0.21
N HIS A 184 0.92 6.38 -0.88
CA HIS A 184 2.04 7.34 -0.87
C HIS A 184 1.60 8.79 -1.02
N VAL A 185 0.30 9.04 -1.09
CA VAL A 185 -0.30 10.38 -1.20
C VAL A 185 -0.96 10.75 0.12
N GLU A 186 -0.60 11.90 0.71
CA GLU A 186 -1.16 12.32 2.01
C GLU A 186 -2.62 12.78 1.89
N ASP A 187 -2.97 13.52 0.83
CA ASP A 187 -4.32 14.04 0.56
C ASP A 187 -4.85 13.51 -0.77
N LEU A 188 -5.95 12.78 -0.72
CA LEU A 188 -6.59 12.22 -1.90
C LEU A 188 -7.31 13.26 -2.76
N ALA A 189 -7.71 14.41 -2.19
CA ALA A 189 -8.56 15.37 -2.90
C ALA A 189 -7.93 15.90 -4.20
N PRO A 190 -6.64 16.28 -4.27
CA PRO A 190 -6.01 16.70 -5.53
C PRO A 190 -6.00 15.61 -6.60
N VAL A 191 -5.80 14.34 -6.20
CA VAL A 191 -5.78 13.20 -7.13
C VAL A 191 -7.16 12.98 -7.73
N PHE A 192 -8.20 13.00 -6.91
CA PHE A 192 -9.59 12.86 -7.39
C PHE A 192 -10.02 14.05 -8.25
N ALA A 193 -9.59 15.26 -7.92
CA ALA A 193 -9.81 16.45 -8.75
C ALA A 193 -9.18 16.29 -10.13
N GLU A 194 -7.94 15.82 -10.18
CA GLU A 194 -7.21 15.64 -11.42
C GLU A 194 -7.79 14.50 -12.27
N ALA A 195 -8.14 13.37 -11.66
CA ALA A 195 -8.85 12.30 -12.34
C ALA A 195 -10.18 12.78 -12.94
N ALA A 196 -10.97 13.58 -12.19
CA ALA A 196 -12.21 14.16 -12.69
C ALA A 196 -11.98 15.15 -13.85
N ARG A 197 -10.85 15.90 -13.85
CA ARG A 197 -10.50 16.83 -14.92
C ARG A 197 -10.19 16.08 -16.24
N VAL A 198 -9.41 15.01 -16.16
CA VAL A 198 -8.97 14.29 -17.37
C VAL A 198 -10.01 13.34 -17.92
N LEU A 199 -10.92 12.82 -17.09
CA LEU A 199 -11.97 11.91 -17.51
C LEU A 199 -13.08 12.63 -18.28
N ARG A 200 -13.62 11.95 -19.29
CA ARG A 200 -14.89 12.32 -19.91
C ARG A 200 -16.05 12.03 -18.96
N PRO A 201 -17.16 12.77 -19.05
CA PRO A 201 -18.40 12.38 -18.37
C PRO A 201 -18.76 10.92 -18.69
N GLY A 202 -19.04 10.14 -17.66
CA GLY A 202 -19.29 8.70 -17.77
C GLY A 202 -18.03 7.83 -17.72
N GLY A 203 -16.83 8.42 -17.73
CA GLY A 203 -15.57 7.71 -17.59
C GLY A 203 -15.34 7.16 -16.18
N HIS A 204 -14.40 6.24 -16.05
CA HIS A 204 -14.14 5.48 -14.84
C HIS A 204 -12.78 5.81 -14.22
N LEU A 205 -12.75 5.93 -12.88
CA LEU A 205 -11.54 5.94 -12.08
C LEU A 205 -11.49 4.63 -11.28
N VAL A 206 -10.61 3.73 -11.67
CA VAL A 206 -10.40 2.46 -10.96
C VAL A 206 -9.17 2.59 -10.07
N VAL A 207 -9.36 2.38 -8.78
CA VAL A 207 -8.30 2.55 -7.76
C VAL A 207 -8.14 1.27 -6.98
N SER A 208 -6.91 0.82 -6.80
CA SER A 208 -6.57 -0.16 -5.76
C SER A 208 -5.61 0.43 -4.73
N ASP A 209 -5.71 -0.03 -3.49
CA ASP A 209 -4.77 0.35 -2.44
C ASP A 209 -4.64 -0.74 -1.38
N THR A 210 -3.50 -0.75 -0.69
CA THR A 210 -3.22 -1.73 0.36
C THR A 210 -4.07 -1.47 1.60
N ARG A 211 -4.47 -2.56 2.28
CA ARG A 211 -5.27 -2.51 3.49
C ARG A 211 -4.62 -3.31 4.61
N GLY A 212 -4.72 -2.78 5.82
CA GLY A 212 -4.40 -3.55 7.01
C GLY A 212 -2.94 -3.97 7.17
N LEU A 213 -1.99 -3.34 6.48
CA LEU A 213 -0.56 -3.65 6.62
C LEU A 213 -0.06 -3.37 8.05
N PHE A 214 -0.56 -2.29 8.67
CA PHE A 214 -0.31 -1.97 10.07
C PHE A 214 -1.60 -1.89 10.86
N LEU A 215 -1.84 -2.89 11.68
CA LEU A 215 -3.00 -2.95 12.56
C LEU A 215 -2.91 -1.84 13.62
N GLY A 216 -3.89 -0.95 13.64
CA GLY A 216 -3.98 0.12 14.63
C GLY A 216 -3.24 1.43 14.29
N SER A 217 -2.44 1.50 13.24
CA SER A 217 -1.79 2.73 12.79
C SER A 217 -2.44 3.31 11.54
N GLY A 218 -2.49 4.64 11.43
CA GLY A 218 -2.89 5.37 10.21
C GLY A 218 -1.73 5.58 9.22
N ARG A 219 -0.51 5.21 9.61
CA ARG A 219 0.73 5.35 8.82
C ARG A 219 1.62 4.15 9.06
N TYR A 220 2.40 3.79 8.06
CA TYR A 220 3.49 2.83 8.22
C TYR A 220 4.69 3.28 7.37
N PRO A 221 5.90 3.26 7.94
CA PRO A 221 7.12 3.54 7.21
C PRO A 221 7.55 2.27 6.45
N LEU A 222 7.51 2.32 5.13
CA LEU A 222 8.02 1.23 4.29
C LEU A 222 9.53 1.40 4.14
N VAL A 223 10.30 0.46 4.66
CA VAL A 223 11.77 0.47 4.55
C VAL A 223 12.16 0.19 3.11
N MET A 224 12.96 1.06 2.54
CA MET A 224 13.38 1.00 1.15
C MET A 224 14.87 1.35 1.02
N GLU A 225 15.49 0.84 -0.04
CA GLU A 225 16.85 1.16 -0.41
C GLU A 225 16.87 1.91 -1.74
N THR A 226 17.66 2.98 -1.81
CA THR A 226 17.85 3.78 -3.03
C THR A 226 18.91 3.16 -3.93
N VAL A 227 19.00 3.62 -5.18
CA VAL A 227 19.99 3.15 -6.17
C VAL A 227 21.44 3.25 -5.66
N ASP A 228 21.75 4.24 -4.83
CA ASP A 228 23.09 4.46 -4.23
C ASP A 228 23.30 3.71 -2.91
N GLY A 229 22.37 2.83 -2.51
CA GLY A 229 22.47 1.98 -1.32
C GLY A 229 22.11 2.68 0.00
N ARG A 230 21.49 3.87 -0.04
CA ARG A 230 21.00 4.55 1.15
C ARG A 230 19.68 3.92 1.59
N VAL A 231 19.65 3.38 2.81
CA VAL A 231 18.43 2.86 3.41
C VAL A 231 17.65 3.98 4.10
N GLY A 232 16.36 4.05 3.84
CA GLY A 232 15.45 5.00 4.44
C GLY A 232 14.03 4.44 4.51
N TYR A 233 13.05 5.28 4.68
CA TYR A 233 11.67 4.86 4.65
C TYR A 233 10.84 5.69 3.69
N LEU A 234 9.93 5.04 2.97
CA LEU A 234 8.89 5.69 2.20
C LEU A 234 7.69 5.95 3.10
N PRO A 235 7.26 7.21 3.29
CA PRO A 235 6.06 7.52 4.03
C PRO A 235 4.83 6.91 3.34
N THR A 236 3.98 6.26 4.13
CA THR A 236 2.73 5.68 3.64
C THR A 236 1.58 6.05 4.56
N TRP A 237 0.41 6.28 3.98
CA TRP A 237 -0.82 6.64 4.67
C TRP A 237 -1.88 5.55 4.48
N ARG A 238 -2.63 5.26 5.52
CA ARG A 238 -3.79 4.39 5.44
C ARG A 238 -5.05 5.24 5.32
N HIS A 239 -5.51 5.41 4.10
CA HIS A 239 -6.78 6.10 3.87
C HIS A 239 -7.96 5.25 4.32
N GLY A 240 -8.85 5.86 5.09
CA GLY A 240 -10.12 5.22 5.48
C GLY A 240 -11.11 5.20 4.31
N ILE A 241 -12.05 4.25 4.34
CA ILE A 241 -13.15 4.19 3.36
C ILE A 241 -13.85 5.56 3.22
N GLY A 242 -14.08 6.26 4.35
CA GLY A 242 -14.70 7.58 4.33
C GLY A 242 -13.87 8.68 3.66
N GLU A 243 -12.55 8.53 3.53
CA GLU A 243 -11.69 9.49 2.81
C GLU A 243 -11.85 9.32 1.31
N TYR A 244 -11.82 8.08 0.81
CA TYR A 244 -12.13 7.77 -0.59
C TYR A 244 -13.51 8.28 -0.99
N VAL A 245 -14.55 7.95 -0.20
CA VAL A 245 -15.92 8.36 -0.46
C VAL A 245 -16.07 9.88 -0.49
N ARG A 246 -15.48 10.60 0.48
CA ARG A 246 -15.54 12.07 0.50
C ARG A 246 -14.84 12.68 -0.70
N SER A 247 -13.64 12.20 -1.05
CA SER A 247 -12.88 12.70 -2.20
C SER A 247 -13.62 12.44 -3.50
N ALA A 248 -14.17 11.24 -3.69
CA ALA A 248 -14.94 10.89 -4.87
C ALA A 248 -16.20 11.77 -5.02
N LEU A 249 -17.03 11.84 -3.99
CA LEU A 249 -18.29 12.61 -4.04
C LEU A 249 -18.07 14.11 -4.24
N ALA A 250 -17.00 14.67 -3.65
CA ALA A 250 -16.66 16.08 -3.80
C ALA A 250 -16.30 16.46 -5.24
N HIS A 251 -15.82 15.49 -6.04
CA HIS A 251 -15.39 15.71 -7.43
C HIS A 251 -16.32 15.09 -8.48
N GLY A 252 -17.57 14.79 -8.10
CA GLY A 252 -18.60 14.38 -9.03
C GLY A 252 -18.65 12.90 -9.38
N PHE A 253 -17.88 12.07 -8.67
CA PHE A 253 -17.95 10.63 -8.86
C PHE A 253 -19.11 9.99 -8.12
N GLU A 254 -19.61 8.90 -8.67
CA GLU A 254 -20.44 7.91 -7.98
C GLU A 254 -19.66 6.61 -7.81
N ILE A 255 -20.00 5.80 -6.81
CA ILE A 255 -19.35 4.52 -6.57
C ILE A 255 -20.06 3.47 -7.42
N ALA A 256 -19.36 2.89 -8.38
CA ALA A 256 -19.86 1.81 -9.23
C ALA A 256 -19.57 0.43 -8.61
N ALA A 257 -18.37 0.25 -8.04
CA ALA A 257 -18.01 -0.99 -7.33
C ALA A 257 -17.04 -0.73 -6.17
N LEU A 258 -17.05 -1.65 -5.21
CA LEU A 258 -16.11 -1.73 -4.09
C LEU A 258 -15.86 -3.20 -3.77
N GLU A 259 -14.58 -3.60 -3.87
CA GLU A 259 -14.11 -4.94 -3.52
C GLU A 259 -13.08 -4.85 -2.40
N GLN A 260 -13.13 -5.79 -1.46
CA GLN A 260 -12.18 -5.89 -0.34
C GLN A 260 -11.82 -7.37 -0.12
N PRO A 261 -10.92 -7.93 -0.95
CA PRO A 261 -10.46 -9.30 -0.74
C PRO A 261 -9.85 -9.48 0.66
N GLU A 262 -10.34 -10.46 1.38
CA GLU A 262 -9.85 -10.80 2.70
C GLU A 262 -8.65 -11.74 2.61
N ARG A 263 -7.73 -11.62 3.58
CA ARG A 263 -6.61 -12.54 3.70
C ARG A 263 -7.10 -13.92 4.10
N ALA A 264 -6.70 -14.90 3.30
CA ALA A 264 -6.87 -16.32 3.63
C ALA A 264 -6.05 -16.70 4.88
N PRO A 265 -6.36 -17.86 5.50
CA PRO A 265 -5.48 -18.44 6.50
C PRO A 265 -4.07 -18.57 5.92
N MET A 266 -3.07 -18.09 6.67
CA MET A 266 -1.68 -18.29 6.33
C MET A 266 -1.29 -19.70 6.78
N ASP A 267 -0.63 -20.46 5.89
CA ASP A 267 -0.10 -21.76 6.24
C ASP A 267 1.12 -21.57 7.15
N ASP A 268 1.07 -22.12 8.37
CA ASP A 268 2.14 -22.04 9.36
C ASP A 268 3.34 -22.95 9.05
N GLY A 269 3.23 -23.78 8.00
CA GLY A 269 4.26 -24.73 7.58
C GLY A 269 5.34 -24.18 6.63
N ASP A 270 5.09 -23.04 5.96
CA ASP A 270 5.95 -22.56 4.86
C ASP A 270 6.84 -21.34 5.24
N TRP A 271 6.91 -20.99 6.51
CA TRP A 271 7.68 -19.81 6.96
C TRP A 271 9.03 -20.20 7.52
N ASP A 272 10.03 -20.38 6.64
CA ASP A 272 11.43 -20.33 7.08
C ASP A 272 11.78 -18.88 7.35
N PRO A 273 12.01 -18.47 8.64
CA PRO A 273 12.39 -17.10 8.92
C PRO A 273 13.73 -16.82 8.24
N PRO A 274 13.86 -15.68 7.53
CA PRO A 274 15.12 -15.27 6.96
C PRO A 274 16.16 -15.12 8.08
N GLU A 275 17.44 -15.18 7.71
CA GLU A 275 18.51 -14.82 8.64
C GLU A 275 18.24 -13.39 9.15
N PHE A 276 18.23 -13.23 10.48
CA PHE A 276 17.95 -11.90 11.05
C PHE A 276 19.12 -10.98 10.70
N PRO A 277 18.86 -9.76 10.20
CA PRO A 277 19.89 -8.76 9.93
C PRO A 277 20.76 -8.48 11.16
N ALA A 278 21.95 -7.93 10.95
CA ALA A 278 22.80 -7.56 12.06
C ALA A 278 22.08 -6.60 13.03
N PRO A 279 22.32 -6.71 14.35
CA PRO A 279 21.66 -5.84 15.31
C PRO A 279 21.86 -4.36 14.98
N GLY A 280 20.76 -3.62 14.79
CA GLY A 280 20.75 -2.21 14.42
C GLY A 280 20.54 -1.94 12.93
N ASP A 281 20.57 -2.96 12.07
CA ASP A 281 20.18 -2.80 10.68
C ASP A 281 18.67 -2.57 10.58
N PRO A 282 18.22 -1.71 9.65
CA PRO A 282 16.81 -1.56 9.35
C PRO A 282 16.20 -2.86 8.84
N VAL A 283 15.03 -3.22 9.34
CA VAL A 283 14.34 -4.45 8.95
C VAL A 283 12.99 -4.09 8.35
N ASP A 284 12.72 -4.62 7.17
CA ASP A 284 11.39 -4.55 6.59
C ASP A 284 10.38 -5.36 7.43
N PHE A 285 9.18 -4.82 7.61
CA PHE A 285 8.15 -5.48 8.40
C PHE A 285 7.65 -6.79 7.77
N TRP A 286 7.76 -6.97 6.45
CA TRP A 286 7.46 -8.24 5.80
C TRP A 286 8.38 -9.36 6.30
N ALA A 287 9.68 -9.06 6.41
CA ALA A 287 10.62 -9.99 7.01
C ALA A 287 10.30 -10.25 8.49
N LEU A 288 9.89 -9.21 9.23
CA LEU A 288 9.51 -9.36 10.65
C LEU A 288 8.29 -10.25 10.86
N MET A 289 7.34 -10.27 9.94
CA MET A 289 6.16 -11.16 10.01
C MET A 289 6.55 -12.63 10.11
N SER A 290 7.62 -13.05 9.43
CA SER A 290 8.10 -14.43 9.42
C SER A 290 8.73 -14.89 10.74
N PHE A 291 9.08 -13.96 11.63
CA PHE A 291 9.58 -14.29 12.97
C PHE A 291 8.46 -14.52 14.01
N ALA A 292 7.20 -14.24 13.68
CA ALA A 292 6.04 -14.54 14.52
C ALA A 292 4.87 -15.05 13.63
N PRO A 293 5.05 -16.17 12.88
CA PRO A 293 4.11 -16.57 11.84
C PRO A 293 2.72 -16.88 12.39
N VAL A 294 2.61 -17.57 13.51
CA VAL A 294 1.33 -17.91 14.14
C VAL A 294 0.58 -16.67 14.60
N ALA A 295 1.28 -15.72 15.24
CA ALA A 295 0.68 -14.46 15.65
C ALA A 295 0.30 -13.60 14.43
N THR A 296 1.15 -13.58 13.40
CA THR A 296 0.88 -12.87 12.14
C THR A 296 -0.35 -13.45 11.46
N GLY A 297 -0.41 -14.76 11.27
CA GLY A 297 -1.57 -15.46 10.70
C GLY A 297 -2.85 -15.11 11.47
N ALA A 298 -2.83 -15.25 12.80
CA ALA A 298 -3.96 -14.91 13.64
C ALA A 298 -4.33 -13.42 13.55
N ALA A 299 -3.37 -12.49 13.57
CA ALA A 299 -3.61 -11.06 13.57
C ALA A 299 -4.24 -10.56 12.26
N TYR A 300 -3.85 -11.13 11.12
CA TYR A 300 -4.26 -10.68 9.79
C TYR A 300 -5.40 -11.47 9.16
N LEU A 301 -5.72 -12.67 9.67
CA LEU A 301 -6.81 -13.52 9.15
C LEU A 301 -8.14 -12.75 9.05
N GLY A 302 -8.77 -12.81 7.88
CA GLY A 302 -10.07 -12.17 7.62
C GLY A 302 -10.00 -10.63 7.56
N THR A 303 -8.79 -10.04 7.61
CA THR A 303 -8.65 -8.61 7.33
C THR A 303 -8.53 -8.37 5.82
N ALA A 304 -9.04 -7.23 5.33
CA ALA A 304 -8.86 -6.88 3.92
C ALA A 304 -7.36 -6.74 3.58
N ALA A 305 -6.93 -7.39 2.50
CA ALA A 305 -5.57 -7.27 1.97
C ALA A 305 -5.39 -5.99 1.16
N VAL A 306 -6.36 -5.74 0.30
CA VAL A 306 -6.45 -4.56 -0.55
C VAL A 306 -7.88 -4.03 -0.54
N VAL A 307 -8.07 -2.81 -1.02
CA VAL A 307 -9.36 -2.27 -1.41
C VAL A 307 -9.30 -1.92 -2.88
N VAL A 308 -10.34 -2.26 -3.64
CA VAL A 308 -10.46 -1.90 -5.05
C VAL A 308 -11.77 -1.17 -5.25
N TRP A 309 -11.69 -0.04 -5.91
CA TRP A 309 -12.81 0.84 -6.21
C TRP A 309 -12.99 1.01 -7.70
N ASP A 310 -14.22 1.05 -8.15
CA ASP A 310 -14.62 1.67 -9.41
C ASP A 310 -15.49 2.88 -9.11
N PHE A 311 -15.02 4.04 -9.50
CA PHE A 311 -15.73 5.31 -9.42
C PHE A 311 -16.08 5.77 -10.84
N ARG A 312 -17.33 6.13 -11.08
CA ARG A 312 -17.78 6.65 -12.35
C ARG A 312 -18.04 8.15 -12.26
N LEU A 313 -17.46 8.93 -13.17
CA LEU A 313 -17.71 10.38 -13.26
C LEU A 313 -19.09 10.65 -13.84
N ARG A 314 -19.88 11.52 -13.19
CA ARG A 314 -21.22 11.90 -13.64
C ARG A 314 -21.22 12.84 -14.84
#